data_8763f2c982a20fb4c6e956e9cf47312b
#
_entry.id   8763f2c982a20fb4c6e956e9cf47312b
#
_cell.length_a   1.000
_cell.length_b   1.000
_cell.length_c   1.000
_cell.angle_alpha   90.00
_cell.angle_beta   90.00
_cell.angle_gamma   90.00
#
_symmetry.space_group_name_H-M   'P 1'
#
loop_
_entity.id
_entity.type
_entity.pdbx_description
1 polymer ?
#
loop_
_entity_poly.entity_id
_entity_poly.type
_entity_poly.pdbx_seq_one_letter_code
_entity_poly.pdbx_strand_id
1 'polypeptide(L)'
;TNSYEISDDAPSPIDLTHGEGASATQNESEASTTFNNRDEIVALSSWCTAPSGSGCNRCLSACPHEAITLNDQGPEIDEALCTRCGICSGVCDAFAWSRITLEDLAARCEREASSEGSLYFTCNEHLFEGVAPRSNVIILPCLASVPPEFWSYLLAKNLKIAWYLDPSYCEECSVAGQRAPLLFNYAIDLAQTWTGKTIQYASSIPERESVLSLYANIDEGSRRDLLAVLANEGKDIATGKHRQRNAGTIDSFHESQERFRAQGRIKAALQSQNIPDALRQKQAWPRQTLMVKAARELPEKASTLSRYTSTTDYNLCQQSHDCVNACPTGARRINEEGYPVVDPTRCIACGVCISHCSYNACAYLVITAHEYCERTPHGKEA
;
A
#
# COMPACT_ATOMS: atom_id res chain seq x y z
N THR A 1 19.39 12.72 -57.49
CA THR A 1 20.42 11.71 -57.28
C THR A 1 21.36 12.20 -56.20
N ASN A 2 21.08 11.86 -54.95
CA ASN A 2 22.07 11.91 -53.87
C ASN A 2 21.93 10.60 -53.08
N SER A 3 22.92 9.75 -53.29
CA SER A 3 23.18 8.53 -52.54
C SER A 3 23.74 8.89 -51.19
N TYR A 4 23.13 8.40 -50.10
CA TYR A 4 23.76 8.35 -48.79
C TYR A 4 24.25 6.93 -48.56
N GLU A 5 25.55 6.80 -48.40
CA GLU A 5 26.24 5.59 -47.98
C GLU A 5 26.02 5.35 -46.47
N ILE A 6 25.63 4.12 -46.17
CA ILE A 6 25.51 3.62 -44.80
C ILE A 6 26.85 2.99 -44.42
N SER A 7 27.56 3.55 -43.43
CA SER A 7 28.76 2.94 -42.85
C SER A 7 28.38 1.86 -41.83
N ASP A 8 28.78 0.62 -42.14
CA ASP A 8 28.78 -0.50 -41.22
C ASP A 8 29.91 -0.35 -40.19
N ASP A 9 29.59 0.05 -38.96
CA ASP A 9 30.49 -0.12 -37.82
C ASP A 9 29.74 -0.86 -36.71
N ALA A 10 29.89 -2.17 -36.71
CA ALA A 10 29.46 -3.02 -35.60
C ALA A 10 30.58 -3.01 -34.50
N PRO A 11 30.23 -2.76 -33.22
CA PRO A 11 31.22 -2.90 -32.16
C PRO A 11 31.51 -4.38 -31.85
N SER A 12 32.76 -4.68 -31.71
CA SER A 12 33.34 -5.97 -31.37
C SER A 12 32.87 -6.52 -30.01
N PRO A 13 32.82 -7.83 -29.79
CA PRO A 13 32.41 -8.41 -28.53
C PRO A 13 33.44 -8.17 -27.42
N ILE A 14 32.93 -7.77 -26.24
CA ILE A 14 33.70 -7.58 -25.01
C ILE A 14 34.11 -8.95 -24.46
N ASP A 15 35.42 -9.14 -24.35
CA ASP A 15 36.06 -10.31 -23.75
C ASP A 15 35.86 -10.32 -22.22
N LEU A 16 35.17 -11.37 -21.71
CA LEU A 16 34.93 -11.59 -20.29
C LEU A 16 35.87 -12.68 -19.75
N THR A 17 37.17 -12.34 -19.64
CA THR A 17 38.07 -13.20 -18.87
C THR A 17 38.98 -12.34 -17.98
N HIS A 18 38.99 -12.77 -16.70
CA HIS A 18 39.85 -12.39 -15.59
C HIS A 18 39.48 -11.17 -14.73
N GLY A 19 38.99 -11.51 -13.55
CA GLY A 19 38.94 -10.68 -12.35
C GLY A 19 38.68 -11.56 -11.13
N GLU A 20 39.80 -11.98 -10.51
CA GLU A 20 39.80 -12.85 -9.33
C GLU A 20 39.21 -12.17 -8.10
N GLY A 21 38.44 -12.95 -7.33
CA GLY A 21 38.49 -13.06 -5.88
C GLY A 21 38.12 -11.83 -5.03
N ALA A 22 36.86 -11.74 -4.64
CA ALA A 22 36.50 -11.31 -3.29
C ALA A 22 35.26 -12.09 -2.83
N SER A 23 35.51 -13.12 -2.02
CA SER A 23 34.53 -13.87 -1.27
C SER A 23 33.89 -12.92 -0.24
N ALA A 24 32.71 -12.42 -0.57
CA ALA A 24 31.80 -11.87 0.41
C ALA A 24 30.63 -12.86 0.54
N THR A 25 30.78 -13.79 1.47
CA THR A 25 29.66 -14.57 2.01
C THR A 25 28.72 -13.59 2.70
N GLN A 26 27.77 -13.05 1.95
CA GLN A 26 26.58 -12.44 2.53
C GLN A 26 25.59 -13.56 2.76
N ASN A 27 25.37 -13.84 4.03
CA ASN A 27 24.25 -14.62 4.53
C ASN A 27 22.96 -13.96 4.07
N GLU A 28 22.40 -14.43 2.95
CA GLU A 28 21.01 -14.20 2.59
C GLU A 28 20.14 -15.19 3.38
N SER A 29 20.04 -14.97 4.67
CA SER A 29 19.04 -15.62 5.51
C SER A 29 18.15 -14.54 6.11
N GLU A 30 16.85 -14.76 5.94
CA GLU A 30 15.74 -14.08 6.57
C GLU A 30 15.23 -12.84 5.81
N ALA A 31 14.11 -13.05 5.12
CA ALA A 31 13.25 -11.98 4.65
C ALA A 31 12.85 -11.12 5.86
N SER A 32 13.57 -10.04 6.06
CA SER A 32 13.27 -9.02 7.06
C SER A 32 11.86 -8.54 6.82
N THR A 33 11.01 -8.69 7.83
CA THR A 33 9.63 -8.22 7.87
C THR A 33 9.52 -6.70 7.96
N THR A 34 10.62 -5.99 7.85
CA THR A 34 10.72 -4.54 7.90
C THR A 34 10.59 -3.94 6.51
N PHE A 35 9.89 -2.82 6.40
CA PHE A 35 10.10 -1.92 5.27
C PHE A 35 11.57 -1.53 5.27
N ASN A 36 12.28 -1.96 4.26
CA ASN A 36 13.70 -1.71 4.15
C ASN A 36 13.88 -0.23 3.77
N ASN A 37 14.95 0.41 4.24
CA ASN A 37 15.38 1.77 3.83
C ASN A 37 15.56 1.93 2.31
N ARG A 38 15.35 0.85 1.54
CA ARG A 38 15.40 0.79 0.07
C ARG A 38 14.03 0.88 -0.61
N ASP A 39 12.93 0.94 0.17
CA ASP A 39 11.61 1.07 -0.42
C ASP A 39 11.39 2.50 -0.87
N GLU A 40 11.30 2.69 -2.17
CA GLU A 40 11.05 3.99 -2.79
C GLU A 40 9.55 4.26 -2.83
N ILE A 41 9.19 5.51 -2.67
CA ILE A 41 7.84 5.99 -2.94
C ILE A 41 7.80 6.47 -4.38
N VAL A 42 6.80 6.01 -5.10
CA VAL A 42 6.61 6.33 -6.51
C VAL A 42 5.38 7.20 -6.67
N ALA A 43 5.53 8.32 -7.37
CA ALA A 43 4.41 9.12 -7.81
C ALA A 43 3.79 8.52 -9.08
N LEU A 44 2.49 8.25 -9.02
CA LEU A 44 1.67 7.74 -10.13
C LEU A 44 0.86 8.91 -10.71
N SER A 45 1.47 9.69 -11.58
CA SER A 45 0.88 10.93 -12.11
C SER A 45 -0.49 10.71 -12.78
N SER A 46 -0.68 9.55 -13.43
CA SER A 46 -1.97 9.17 -14.03
C SER A 46 -3.12 9.00 -13.01
N TRP A 47 -2.80 8.87 -11.73
CA TRP A 47 -3.80 8.75 -10.65
C TRP A 47 -4.01 10.07 -9.91
N CYS A 48 -3.27 11.11 -10.27
CA CYS A 48 -3.47 12.44 -9.72
C CYS A 48 -4.65 13.12 -10.39
N THR A 49 -5.53 13.70 -9.60
CA THR A 49 -6.70 14.43 -10.10
C THR A 49 -6.48 15.94 -10.18
N ALA A 50 -5.36 16.45 -9.66
CA ALA A 50 -5.03 17.87 -9.69
C ALA A 50 -4.90 18.41 -11.13
N PRO A 51 -4.21 17.73 -12.07
CA PRO A 51 -4.15 18.15 -13.48
C PRO A 51 -5.52 18.21 -14.17
N SER A 52 -6.47 17.40 -13.67
CA SER A 52 -7.85 17.41 -14.21
C SER A 52 -8.74 18.48 -13.55
N GLY A 53 -8.17 19.45 -12.84
CA GLY A 53 -8.92 20.57 -12.28
C GLY A 53 -9.66 20.26 -10.96
N SER A 54 -9.25 19.25 -10.20
CA SER A 54 -9.83 18.96 -8.87
C SER A 54 -9.45 19.99 -7.80
N GLY A 55 -8.40 20.80 -8.01
CA GLY A 55 -7.83 21.68 -7.00
C GLY A 55 -7.21 20.96 -5.80
N CYS A 56 -6.96 19.63 -5.92
CA CYS A 56 -6.43 18.81 -4.84
C CYS A 56 -4.95 19.14 -4.57
N ASN A 57 -4.61 19.34 -3.30
CA ASN A 57 -3.25 19.59 -2.81
C ASN A 57 -2.90 18.76 -1.56
N ARG A 58 -3.63 17.67 -1.29
CA ARG A 58 -3.49 16.88 -0.05
C ARG A 58 -2.06 16.39 0.19
N CYS A 59 -1.38 15.93 -0.86
CA CYS A 59 -0.01 15.44 -0.76
C CYS A 59 0.99 16.54 -0.38
N LEU A 60 0.80 17.77 -0.89
CA LEU A 60 1.63 18.91 -0.52
C LEU A 60 1.46 19.24 0.97
N SER A 61 0.21 19.34 1.42
CA SER A 61 -0.11 19.65 2.82
C SER A 61 0.34 18.55 3.79
N ALA A 62 0.39 17.30 3.34
CA ALA A 62 0.76 16.16 4.17
C ALA A 62 2.28 15.94 4.26
N CYS A 63 3.05 16.34 3.25
CA CYS A 63 4.49 16.11 3.23
C CYS A 63 5.20 16.93 4.31
N PRO A 64 5.91 16.30 5.27
CA PRO A 64 6.58 17.04 6.35
C PRO A 64 7.82 17.81 5.86
N HIS A 65 8.41 17.40 4.74
CA HIS A 65 9.65 17.95 4.20
C HIS A 65 9.45 18.74 2.91
N GLU A 66 8.19 19.02 2.53
CA GLU A 66 7.86 19.77 1.31
C GLU A 66 8.51 19.18 0.04
N ALA A 67 8.80 17.86 0.07
CA ALA A 67 9.44 17.12 -1.01
C ALA A 67 8.54 16.86 -2.21
N ILE A 68 7.30 17.35 -2.23
CA ILE A 68 6.34 17.10 -3.29
C ILE A 68 5.96 18.42 -3.94
N THR A 69 6.02 18.44 -5.27
CA THR A 69 5.51 19.52 -6.10
C THR A 69 4.39 19.01 -7.02
N LEU A 70 3.49 19.89 -7.43
CA LEU A 70 2.44 19.59 -8.42
C LEU A 70 2.66 20.44 -9.67
N ASN A 71 2.67 19.76 -10.80
CA ASN A 71 2.69 20.39 -12.12
C ASN A 71 1.49 19.91 -12.97
N ASP A 72 1.44 20.33 -14.23
CA ASP A 72 0.37 19.97 -15.18
C ASP A 72 0.33 18.45 -15.48
N GLN A 73 1.37 17.71 -15.16
CA GLN A 73 1.44 16.25 -15.35
C GLN A 73 1.11 15.47 -14.08
N GLY A 74 1.08 16.13 -12.91
CA GLY A 74 0.81 15.50 -11.62
C GLY A 74 1.89 15.76 -10.57
N PRO A 75 1.99 14.89 -9.55
CA PRO A 75 2.95 15.06 -8.48
C PRO A 75 4.35 14.59 -8.89
N GLU A 76 5.34 15.37 -8.49
CA GLU A 76 6.76 15.02 -8.55
C GLU A 76 7.36 15.00 -7.15
N ILE A 77 8.30 14.08 -6.93
CA ILE A 77 8.99 13.91 -5.65
C ILE A 77 10.43 14.37 -5.81
N ASP A 78 10.86 15.32 -5.01
CA ASP A 78 12.26 15.66 -4.84
C ASP A 78 12.93 14.59 -3.95
N GLU A 79 13.75 13.74 -4.55
CA GLU A 79 14.43 12.64 -3.86
C GLU A 79 15.46 13.13 -2.83
N ALA A 80 16.00 14.34 -2.97
CA ALA A 80 16.95 14.91 -2.02
C ALA A 80 16.26 15.36 -0.72
N LEU A 81 14.99 15.77 -0.79
CA LEU A 81 14.19 16.19 0.36
C LEU A 81 13.35 15.03 0.94
N CYS A 82 13.10 13.99 0.13
CA CYS A 82 12.21 12.90 0.52
C CYS A 82 12.86 11.94 1.53
N THR A 83 12.34 11.89 2.75
CA THR A 83 12.76 10.97 3.81
C THR A 83 12.14 9.58 3.70
N ARG A 84 11.29 9.32 2.70
CA ARG A 84 10.59 8.04 2.48
C ARG A 84 9.67 7.63 3.64
N CYS A 85 9.15 8.59 4.39
CA CYS A 85 8.21 8.33 5.48
C CYS A 85 6.88 7.70 5.04
N GLY A 86 6.50 7.83 3.77
CA GLY A 86 5.29 7.24 3.19
C GLY A 86 3.98 7.94 3.51
N ILE A 87 3.99 9.06 4.21
CA ILE A 87 2.76 9.80 4.56
C ILE A 87 1.92 10.14 3.32
N CYS A 88 2.57 10.45 2.19
CA CYS A 88 1.87 10.73 0.94
C CYS A 88 1.03 9.54 0.44
N SER A 89 1.48 8.28 0.61
CA SER A 89 0.68 7.09 0.30
C SER A 89 -0.48 6.89 1.28
N GLY A 90 -0.33 7.32 2.52
CA GLY A 90 -1.41 7.32 3.51
C GLY A 90 -2.56 8.28 3.18
N VAL A 91 -2.30 9.33 2.39
CA VAL A 91 -3.31 10.34 2.05
C VAL A 91 -3.80 10.29 0.61
N CYS A 92 -3.06 9.64 -0.32
CA CYS A 92 -3.40 9.65 -1.73
C CYS A 92 -2.91 8.39 -2.46
N ASP A 93 -3.79 7.76 -3.25
CA ASP A 93 -3.46 6.60 -4.10
C ASP A 93 -2.51 6.94 -5.27
N ALA A 94 -2.28 8.23 -5.56
CA ALA A 94 -1.26 8.64 -6.54
C ALA A 94 0.18 8.40 -6.04
N PHE A 95 0.35 7.89 -4.84
CA PHE A 95 1.65 7.48 -4.29
C PHE A 95 1.58 6.02 -3.85
N ALA A 96 2.59 5.26 -4.21
CA ALA A 96 2.68 3.85 -3.88
C ALA A 96 4.11 3.49 -3.45
N TRP A 97 4.23 2.46 -2.63
CA TRP A 97 5.49 1.82 -2.32
C TRP A 97 5.95 0.99 -3.51
N SER A 98 7.25 1.01 -3.80
CA SER A 98 7.80 0.33 -4.97
C SER A 98 7.73 -1.21 -4.88
N ARG A 99 7.66 -1.77 -3.68
CA ARG A 99 7.78 -3.22 -3.45
C ARG A 99 6.54 -3.89 -2.89
N ILE A 100 5.68 -3.17 -2.20
CA ILE A 100 4.49 -3.73 -1.57
C ILE A 100 3.29 -2.87 -1.88
N THR A 101 2.19 -3.50 -2.27
CA THR A 101 0.92 -2.80 -2.41
C THR A 101 0.19 -2.75 -1.07
N LEU A 102 -0.77 -1.85 -0.94
CA LEU A 102 -1.63 -1.76 0.24
C LEU A 102 -2.44 -3.06 0.46
N GLU A 103 -2.83 -3.73 -0.62
CA GLU A 103 -3.54 -5.01 -0.57
C GLU A 103 -2.62 -6.16 -0.13
N ASP A 104 -1.37 -6.19 -0.61
CA ASP A 104 -0.38 -7.19 -0.18
C ASP A 104 -0.05 -7.04 1.30
N LEU A 105 0.05 -5.79 1.78
CA LEU A 105 0.24 -5.50 3.19
C LEU A 105 -0.94 -6.00 4.03
N ALA A 106 -2.18 -5.76 3.57
CA ALA A 106 -3.38 -6.24 4.24
C ALA A 106 -3.43 -7.78 4.28
N ALA A 107 -3.15 -8.43 3.15
CA ALA A 107 -3.09 -9.89 3.07
C ALA A 107 -1.99 -10.49 3.97
N ARG A 108 -0.85 -9.81 4.11
CA ARG A 108 0.18 -10.19 5.07
C ARG A 108 -0.33 -10.09 6.49
N CYS A 109 -0.99 -9.00 6.86
CA CYS A 109 -1.58 -8.84 8.19
C CYS A 109 -2.56 -9.98 8.53
N GLU A 110 -3.40 -10.41 7.57
CA GLU A 110 -4.32 -11.53 7.78
C GLU A 110 -3.58 -12.84 8.05
N ARG A 111 -2.51 -13.13 7.29
CA ARG A 111 -1.70 -14.34 7.51
C ARG A 111 -1.03 -14.35 8.88
N GLU A 112 -0.38 -13.25 9.25
CA GLU A 112 0.32 -13.15 10.53
C GLU A 112 -0.67 -13.20 11.72
N ALA A 113 -1.83 -12.56 11.59
CA ALA A 113 -2.87 -12.64 12.61
C ALA A 113 -3.43 -14.06 12.76
N SER A 114 -3.52 -14.83 11.68
CA SER A 114 -3.99 -16.21 11.72
C SER A 114 -3.01 -17.14 12.43
N SER A 115 -1.72 -16.87 12.35
CA SER A 115 -0.67 -17.67 13.00
C SER A 115 -0.43 -17.27 14.46
N GLU A 116 -0.42 -15.97 14.77
CA GLU A 116 0.01 -15.43 16.08
C GLU A 116 -1.16 -14.87 16.90
N GLY A 117 -2.35 -14.75 16.34
CA GLY A 117 -3.58 -14.31 17.01
C GLY A 117 -3.70 -12.80 17.24
N SER A 118 -2.62 -12.03 17.16
CA SER A 118 -2.63 -10.57 17.36
C SER A 118 -1.55 -9.92 16.49
N LEU A 119 -1.82 -8.71 16.03
CA LEU A 119 -0.90 -7.89 15.24
C LEU A 119 -0.43 -6.69 16.04
N TYR A 120 0.83 -6.35 15.92
CA TYR A 120 1.43 -5.17 16.50
C TYR A 120 1.97 -4.28 15.39
N PHE A 121 1.69 -2.99 15.45
CA PHE A 121 2.18 -2.01 14.50
C PHE A 121 3.11 -1.02 15.18
N THR A 122 4.24 -0.75 14.56
CA THR A 122 5.20 0.26 14.99
C THR A 122 5.85 0.92 13.78
N CYS A 123 6.69 1.94 13.99
CA CYS A 123 7.49 2.54 12.92
C CYS A 123 8.98 2.21 13.10
N ASN A 124 9.74 2.36 12.01
CA ASN A 124 11.18 2.11 12.03
C ASN A 124 11.90 2.94 13.09
N GLU A 125 11.55 4.22 13.22
CA GLU A 125 12.22 5.15 14.12
C GLU A 125 11.97 4.85 15.60
N HIS A 126 10.91 4.11 15.92
CA HIS A 126 10.57 3.70 17.28
C HIS A 126 11.08 2.29 17.63
N LEU A 127 11.77 1.63 16.71
CA LEU A 127 12.36 0.31 16.93
C LEU A 127 13.82 0.48 17.31
N PHE A 128 14.14 0.18 18.57
CA PHE A 128 15.50 0.30 19.11
C PHE A 128 16.43 -0.78 18.57
N GLU A 129 17.73 -0.46 18.50
CA GLU A 129 18.76 -1.43 18.15
C GLU A 129 18.76 -2.63 19.11
N GLY A 130 18.90 -3.82 18.58
CA GLY A 130 18.92 -5.07 19.34
C GLY A 130 17.55 -5.71 19.58
N VAL A 131 16.46 -5.04 19.27
CA VAL A 131 15.12 -5.63 19.31
C VAL A 131 14.91 -6.51 18.09
N ALA A 132 14.57 -7.79 18.30
CA ALA A 132 14.25 -8.74 17.24
C ALA A 132 12.75 -9.06 17.25
N PRO A 133 11.90 -8.28 16.56
CA PRO A 133 10.45 -8.47 16.61
C PRO A 133 10.02 -9.77 15.96
N ARG A 134 8.92 -10.37 16.43
CA ARG A 134 8.27 -11.51 15.80
C ARG A 134 7.61 -11.11 14.48
N SER A 135 7.19 -12.09 13.68
CA SER A 135 6.59 -11.88 12.36
C SER A 135 5.27 -11.09 12.40
N ASN A 136 4.52 -11.18 13.49
CA ASN A 136 3.28 -10.45 13.73
C ASN A 136 3.48 -8.98 14.14
N VAL A 137 4.71 -8.51 14.23
CA VAL A 137 5.04 -7.09 14.37
C VAL A 137 5.24 -6.50 12.99
N ILE A 138 4.33 -5.65 12.58
CA ILE A 138 4.35 -4.95 11.29
C ILE A 138 5.05 -3.61 11.50
N ILE A 139 6.23 -3.49 10.92
CA ILE A 139 7.05 -2.29 11.01
C ILE A 139 6.82 -1.46 9.76
N LEU A 140 6.28 -0.25 9.93
CA LEU A 140 6.04 0.71 8.87
C LEU A 140 7.13 1.79 8.90
N PRO A 141 7.38 2.51 7.80
CA PRO A 141 8.27 3.68 7.84
C PRO A 141 7.73 4.75 8.78
N CYS A 142 6.43 4.96 8.75
CA CYS A 142 5.65 5.78 9.68
C CYS A 142 4.24 5.19 9.78
N LEU A 143 3.60 5.24 10.95
CA LEU A 143 2.23 4.75 11.11
C LEU A 143 1.21 5.57 10.29
N ALA A 144 1.53 6.83 9.95
CA ALA A 144 0.72 7.64 9.05
C ALA A 144 0.88 7.28 7.55
N SER A 145 1.71 6.28 7.21
CA SER A 145 1.92 5.85 5.83
C SER A 145 0.79 5.00 5.26
N VAL A 146 -0.13 4.54 6.09
CA VAL A 146 -1.30 3.75 5.69
C VAL A 146 -2.60 4.50 5.93
N PRO A 147 -3.57 4.41 5.01
CA PRO A 147 -4.80 5.19 5.05
C PRO A 147 -5.83 4.62 6.04
N PRO A 148 -6.85 5.39 6.42
CA PRO A 148 -7.92 4.93 7.32
C PRO A 148 -8.68 3.70 6.79
N GLU A 149 -8.79 3.54 5.47
CA GLU A 149 -9.41 2.37 4.84
C GLU A 149 -8.65 1.07 5.14
N PHE A 150 -7.34 1.14 5.27
CA PHE A 150 -6.52 0.00 5.67
C PHE A 150 -6.83 -0.45 7.10
N TRP A 151 -6.83 0.48 8.05
CA TRP A 151 -7.20 0.20 9.44
C TRP A 151 -8.63 -0.33 9.56
N SER A 152 -9.56 0.29 8.82
CA SER A 152 -10.96 -0.13 8.80
C SER A 152 -11.11 -1.56 8.30
N TYR A 153 -10.36 -1.93 7.27
CA TYR A 153 -10.39 -3.29 6.73
C TYR A 153 -9.90 -4.32 7.76
N LEU A 154 -8.77 -4.07 8.41
CA LEU A 154 -8.25 -4.99 9.42
C LEU A 154 -9.20 -5.13 10.61
N LEU A 155 -9.79 -4.01 11.07
CA LEU A 155 -10.80 -4.03 12.13
C LEU A 155 -12.07 -4.76 11.69
N ALA A 156 -12.53 -4.57 10.45
CA ALA A 156 -13.68 -5.27 9.90
C ALA A 156 -13.49 -6.78 9.91
N LYS A 157 -12.29 -7.25 9.60
CA LYS A 157 -11.86 -8.66 9.68
C LYS A 157 -11.78 -9.21 11.12
N ASN A 158 -12.12 -8.44 12.15
CA ASN A 158 -11.98 -8.82 13.57
C ASN A 158 -10.53 -9.14 13.98
N LEU A 159 -9.54 -8.60 13.30
CA LEU A 159 -8.16 -8.81 13.70
C LEU A 159 -7.88 -8.03 15.00
N LYS A 160 -7.19 -8.69 15.94
CA LYS A 160 -6.71 -8.04 17.14
C LYS A 160 -5.49 -7.22 16.83
N ILE A 161 -5.63 -5.90 16.90
CA ILE A 161 -4.59 -4.95 16.52
C ILE A 161 -4.17 -4.13 17.72
N ALA A 162 -2.87 -3.99 17.89
CA ALA A 162 -2.28 -3.05 18.83
C ALA A 162 -1.22 -2.20 18.11
N TRP A 163 -1.07 -0.95 18.51
CA TRP A 163 0.02 -0.11 18.07
C TRP A 163 1.00 0.15 19.21
N TYR A 164 2.27 0.15 18.87
CA TYR A 164 3.38 0.42 19.78
C TYR A 164 4.12 1.65 19.27
N LEU A 165 3.87 2.78 19.90
CA LEU A 165 4.48 4.06 19.58
C LEU A 165 4.31 4.98 20.78
N ASP A 166 5.40 5.57 21.25
CA ASP A 166 5.32 6.73 22.13
C ASP A 166 5.25 7.99 21.27
N PRO A 167 4.14 8.75 21.28
CA PRO A 167 3.97 9.95 20.47
C PRO A 167 5.02 11.03 20.70
N SER A 168 5.68 11.05 21.88
CA SER A 168 6.74 12.01 22.17
C SER A 168 7.95 11.87 21.25
N TYR A 169 8.23 10.66 20.76
CA TYR A 169 9.29 10.45 19.76
C TYR A 169 8.98 11.08 18.41
N CYS A 170 7.70 11.29 18.08
CA CYS A 170 7.33 11.91 16.82
C CYS A 170 7.65 13.40 16.78
N GLU A 171 7.78 14.08 17.92
CA GLU A 171 8.11 15.52 18.00
C GLU A 171 9.53 15.78 17.51
N GLU A 172 10.46 14.85 17.78
CA GLU A 172 11.86 14.92 17.38
C GLU A 172 12.19 14.05 16.15
N CYS A 173 11.19 13.38 15.56
CA CYS A 173 11.39 12.47 14.43
C CYS A 173 11.84 13.22 13.18
N SER A 174 13.05 12.94 12.71
CA SER A 174 13.62 13.53 11.50
C SER A 174 12.97 13.01 10.21
N VAL A 175 12.29 11.85 10.26
CA VAL A 175 11.71 11.17 9.10
C VAL A 175 10.31 11.69 8.78
N ALA A 176 9.45 11.87 9.78
CA ALA A 176 8.03 12.19 9.57
C ALA A 176 7.55 13.43 10.35
N GLY A 177 8.31 13.86 11.34
CA GLY A 177 8.06 15.09 12.11
C GLY A 177 6.67 15.14 12.78
N GLN A 178 6.30 16.34 13.21
CA GLN A 178 5.08 16.60 13.97
C GLN A 178 3.77 16.37 13.19
N ARG A 179 3.82 16.27 11.85
CA ARG A 179 2.62 16.00 11.03
C ARG A 179 2.13 14.55 11.16
N ALA A 180 3.04 13.63 11.44
CA ALA A 180 2.71 12.21 11.51
C ALA A 180 1.66 11.87 12.59
N PRO A 181 1.78 12.33 13.86
CA PRO A 181 0.77 12.02 14.87
C PRO A 181 -0.62 12.51 14.51
N LEU A 182 -0.75 13.68 13.91
CA LEU A 182 -2.05 14.24 13.50
C LEU A 182 -2.72 13.36 12.44
N LEU A 183 -1.98 12.95 11.41
CA LEU A 183 -2.49 12.13 10.33
C LEU A 183 -2.76 10.69 10.77
N PHE A 184 -1.91 10.13 11.62
CA PHE A 184 -2.10 8.82 12.20
C PHE A 184 -3.34 8.77 13.11
N ASN A 185 -3.45 9.69 14.06
CA ASN A 185 -4.61 9.76 14.95
C ASN A 185 -5.91 9.93 14.16
N TYR A 186 -5.92 10.83 13.17
CA TYR A 186 -7.07 10.98 12.28
C TYR A 186 -7.46 9.66 11.58
N ALA A 187 -6.47 8.93 11.05
CA ALA A 187 -6.72 7.67 10.35
C ALA A 187 -7.29 6.60 11.29
N ILE A 188 -6.77 6.50 12.52
CA ILE A 188 -7.24 5.56 13.54
C ILE A 188 -8.64 5.94 14.03
N ASP A 189 -8.86 7.20 14.40
CA ASP A 189 -10.16 7.67 14.89
C ASP A 189 -11.27 7.45 13.86
N LEU A 190 -10.96 7.71 12.60
CA LEU A 190 -11.90 7.48 11.51
C LEU A 190 -12.22 6.00 11.33
N ALA A 191 -11.19 5.13 11.37
CA ALA A 191 -11.38 3.69 11.27
C ALA A 191 -12.17 3.12 12.45
N GLN A 192 -11.89 3.58 13.68
CA GLN A 192 -12.63 3.19 14.87
C GLN A 192 -14.08 3.67 14.83
N THR A 193 -14.32 4.89 14.37
CA THR A 193 -15.68 5.45 14.20
C THR A 193 -16.47 4.61 13.19
N TRP A 194 -15.90 4.29 12.06
CA TRP A 194 -16.56 3.53 11.00
C TRP A 194 -16.89 2.10 11.41
N THR A 195 -15.97 1.45 12.14
CA THR A 195 -16.11 0.02 12.46
C THR A 195 -16.75 -0.23 13.84
N GLY A 196 -16.77 0.77 14.70
CA GLY A 196 -17.19 0.64 16.09
C GLY A 196 -16.24 -0.25 16.92
N LYS A 197 -15.03 -0.48 16.42
CA LYS A 197 -13.98 -1.29 17.07
C LYS A 197 -12.80 -0.41 17.44
N THR A 198 -12.01 -0.85 18.41
CA THR A 198 -10.87 -0.09 18.92
C THR A 198 -9.56 -0.81 18.65
N ILE A 199 -8.53 -0.04 18.36
CA ILE A 199 -7.15 -0.49 18.31
C ILE A 199 -6.50 -0.22 19.67
N GLN A 200 -5.83 -1.21 20.22
CA GLN A 200 -5.23 -1.12 21.54
C GLN A 200 -3.84 -0.47 21.49
N TYR A 201 -3.44 0.12 22.61
CA TYR A 201 -2.04 0.51 22.80
C TYR A 201 -1.27 -0.65 23.43
N ALA A 202 -0.07 -0.91 22.93
CA ALA A 202 0.85 -1.89 23.47
C ALA A 202 2.04 -1.18 24.12
N SER A 203 2.36 -1.55 25.36
CA SER A 203 3.56 -1.05 26.05
C SER A 203 4.85 -1.75 25.63
N SER A 204 4.74 -2.89 24.94
CA SER A 204 5.85 -3.65 24.40
C SER A 204 5.40 -4.43 23.16
N ILE A 205 6.36 -4.84 22.35
CA ILE A 205 6.13 -5.73 21.19
C ILE A 205 6.68 -7.12 21.48
N PRO A 206 6.09 -8.17 20.89
CA PRO A 206 6.62 -9.51 21.00
C PRO A 206 7.96 -9.63 20.26
N GLU A 207 8.96 -10.16 20.97
CA GLU A 207 10.29 -10.39 20.45
C GLU A 207 10.49 -11.87 20.12
N ARG A 208 11.36 -12.16 19.17
CA ARG A 208 11.86 -13.53 18.94
C ARG A 208 12.70 -13.94 20.13
N GLU A 209 12.51 -15.16 20.59
CA GLU A 209 13.42 -15.73 21.57
C GLU A 209 14.82 -15.77 20.97
N SER A 210 15.76 -15.05 21.56
CA SER A 210 17.16 -15.12 21.11
C SER A 210 17.68 -16.52 21.41
N VAL A 211 18.42 -17.11 20.47
CA VAL A 211 19.09 -18.40 20.68
C VAL A 211 19.93 -18.35 21.96
N LEU A 212 20.47 -17.18 22.31
CA LEU A 212 21.22 -16.95 23.56
C LEU A 212 20.35 -17.06 24.83
N SER A 213 19.06 -16.70 24.80
CA SER A 213 18.17 -16.88 25.96
C SER A 213 17.80 -18.36 26.15
N LEU A 214 17.75 -19.14 25.09
CA LEU A 214 17.61 -20.61 25.16
C LEU A 214 18.86 -21.23 25.83
N TYR A 215 20.05 -20.68 25.58
CA TYR A 215 21.29 -21.16 26.21
C TYR A 215 21.42 -20.78 27.70
N ALA A 216 20.84 -19.66 28.12
CA ALA A 216 20.93 -19.19 29.53
C ALA A 216 20.15 -20.06 30.52
N ASN A 217 19.15 -20.81 30.06
CA ASN A 217 18.26 -21.65 30.89
C ASN A 217 18.50 -23.17 30.69
N ILE A 218 19.59 -23.56 30.04
CA ILE A 218 19.84 -24.98 29.76
C ILE A 218 20.68 -25.57 30.92
N ASP A 219 20.05 -26.41 31.72
CA ASP A 219 20.70 -27.32 32.67
C ASP A 219 21.61 -28.29 31.89
N GLU A 220 22.68 -28.80 32.55
CA GLU A 220 23.68 -29.69 31.93
C GLU A 220 23.08 -30.95 31.23
N GLY A 221 21.89 -31.39 31.65
CA GLY A 221 21.14 -32.47 31.00
C GLY A 221 20.59 -32.13 29.62
N SER A 222 20.19 -30.89 29.41
CA SER A 222 19.57 -30.41 28.17
C SER A 222 20.56 -30.10 27.05
N ARG A 223 21.86 -30.01 27.36
CA ARG A 223 22.89 -29.80 26.30
C ARG A 223 22.99 -30.97 25.33
N ARG A 224 22.74 -32.21 25.83
CA ARG A 224 22.72 -33.42 24.95
C ARG A 224 21.51 -33.44 24.05
N ASP A 225 20.34 -32.99 24.55
CA ASP A 225 19.12 -32.94 23.80
C ASP A 225 19.18 -31.83 22.72
N LEU A 226 19.83 -30.70 23.03
CA LEU A 226 20.08 -29.63 22.06
C LEU A 226 21.00 -30.10 20.93
N LEU A 227 22.09 -30.82 21.27
CA LEU A 227 22.99 -31.39 20.26
C LEU A 227 22.28 -32.45 19.41
N ALA A 228 21.33 -33.20 19.95
CA ALA A 228 20.49 -34.13 19.21
C ALA A 228 19.52 -33.42 18.27
N VAL A 229 18.94 -32.28 18.69
CA VAL A 229 18.07 -31.44 17.84
C VAL A 229 18.89 -30.85 16.71
N LEU A 230 20.05 -30.25 16.98
CA LEU A 230 20.93 -29.68 15.97
C LEU A 230 21.46 -30.74 15.00
N ALA A 231 21.76 -31.97 15.49
CA ALA A 231 22.16 -33.09 14.65
C ALA A 231 21.00 -33.59 13.76
N ASN A 232 19.76 -33.52 14.23
CA ASN A 232 18.59 -33.88 13.46
C ASN A 232 18.26 -32.79 12.41
N GLU A 233 18.36 -31.51 12.75
CA GLU A 233 18.24 -30.43 11.77
C GLU A 233 19.32 -30.51 10.71
N GLY A 234 20.57 -30.78 11.08
CA GLY A 234 21.66 -31.03 10.15
C GLY A 234 21.40 -32.23 9.23
N LYS A 235 20.76 -33.31 9.72
CA LYS A 235 20.31 -34.44 8.90
C LYS A 235 19.17 -34.06 7.97
N ASP A 236 18.22 -33.26 8.40
CA ASP A 236 17.09 -32.81 7.60
C ASP A 236 17.56 -31.89 6.45
N ILE A 237 18.57 -31.07 6.71
CA ILE A 237 19.25 -30.26 5.68
C ILE A 237 19.99 -31.17 4.69
N ALA A 238 20.77 -32.13 5.19
CA ALA A 238 21.56 -33.05 4.36
C ALA A 238 20.69 -34.01 3.54
N THR A 239 19.51 -34.40 4.04
CA THR A 239 18.58 -35.29 3.36
C THR A 239 17.58 -34.61 2.43
N GLY A 240 17.63 -33.26 2.35
CA GLY A 240 16.73 -32.47 1.52
C GLY A 240 15.29 -32.34 2.04
N LYS A 241 14.98 -32.90 3.21
CA LYS A 241 13.66 -32.74 3.85
C LYS A 241 13.36 -31.28 4.21
N HIS A 242 14.38 -30.51 4.51
CA HIS A 242 14.27 -29.07 4.73
C HIS A 242 13.80 -28.35 3.45
N ARG A 243 14.29 -28.76 2.28
CA ARG A 243 13.83 -28.24 0.98
C ARG A 243 12.37 -28.57 0.69
N GLN A 244 11.89 -29.76 1.08
CA GLN A 244 10.48 -30.13 0.89
C GLN A 244 9.52 -29.33 1.79
N ARG A 245 9.93 -29.01 3.03
CA ARG A 245 9.13 -28.14 3.92
C ARG A 245 9.06 -26.69 3.42
N ASN A 246 10.10 -26.23 2.74
CA ASN A 246 10.20 -24.85 2.24
C ASN A 246 9.79 -24.72 0.76
N ALA A 247 9.40 -25.80 0.08
CA ALA A 247 8.99 -25.75 -1.31
C ALA A 247 7.80 -24.80 -1.52
N GLY A 248 6.80 -24.85 -0.64
CA GLY A 248 5.68 -23.93 -0.69
C GLY A 248 6.07 -22.44 -0.44
N THR A 249 7.12 -22.20 0.34
CA THR A 249 7.67 -20.85 0.59
C THR A 249 8.46 -20.35 -0.63
N ILE A 250 9.16 -21.24 -1.33
CA ILE A 250 9.90 -20.92 -2.56
C ILE A 250 8.93 -20.62 -3.71
N ASP A 251 7.86 -21.42 -3.84
CA ASP A 251 6.82 -21.18 -4.84
C ASP A 251 6.10 -19.85 -4.59
N SER A 252 5.77 -19.53 -3.33
CA SER A 252 5.20 -18.24 -2.97
C SER A 252 6.16 -17.08 -3.21
N PHE A 253 7.47 -17.29 -3.04
CA PHE A 253 8.49 -16.29 -3.35
C PHE A 253 8.62 -16.05 -4.86
N HIS A 254 8.60 -17.13 -5.68
CA HIS A 254 8.60 -17.00 -7.14
C HIS A 254 7.33 -16.32 -7.65
N GLU A 255 6.18 -16.68 -7.12
CA GLU A 255 4.90 -16.04 -7.43
C GLU A 255 4.91 -14.55 -7.05
N SER A 256 5.46 -14.20 -5.88
CA SER A 256 5.67 -12.82 -5.48
C SER A 256 6.64 -12.10 -6.42
N GLN A 257 7.77 -12.72 -6.80
CA GLN A 257 8.71 -12.12 -7.75
C GLN A 257 8.09 -11.90 -9.14
N GLU A 258 7.27 -12.82 -9.62
CA GLU A 258 6.56 -12.66 -10.89
C GLU A 258 5.51 -11.55 -10.81
N ARG A 259 4.78 -11.44 -9.70
CA ARG A 259 3.89 -10.30 -9.44
C ARG A 259 4.66 -8.98 -9.40
N PHE A 260 5.82 -8.93 -8.73
CA PHE A 260 6.67 -7.73 -8.72
C PHE A 260 7.22 -7.38 -10.10
N ARG A 261 7.62 -8.37 -10.91
CA ARG A 261 8.03 -8.13 -12.30
C ARG A 261 6.88 -7.65 -13.18
N ALA A 262 5.68 -8.17 -12.94
CA ALA A 262 4.47 -7.70 -13.61
C ALA A 262 4.11 -6.27 -13.18
N GLN A 263 4.19 -5.96 -11.88
CA GLN A 263 3.99 -4.61 -11.35
C GLN A 263 5.06 -3.64 -11.86
N GLY A 264 6.33 -4.05 -11.92
CA GLY A 264 7.40 -3.24 -12.52
C GLY A 264 7.16 -2.94 -14.00
N ARG A 265 6.61 -3.91 -14.75
CA ARG A 265 6.19 -3.70 -16.15
C ARG A 265 4.98 -2.78 -16.26
N ILE A 266 4.02 -2.93 -15.35
CA ILE A 266 2.87 -2.03 -15.25
C ILE A 266 3.35 -0.63 -14.86
N LYS A 267 4.26 -0.49 -13.89
CA LYS A 267 4.87 0.78 -13.49
C LYS A 267 5.59 1.44 -14.67
N ALA A 268 6.42 0.69 -15.40
CA ALA A 268 7.13 1.20 -16.58
C ALA A 268 6.14 1.62 -17.70
N ALA A 269 5.07 0.85 -17.88
CA ALA A 269 4.00 1.20 -18.81
C ALA A 269 3.19 2.42 -18.33
N LEU A 270 2.97 2.57 -17.02
CA LEU A 270 2.29 3.71 -16.40
C LEU A 270 3.13 5.00 -16.47
N GLN A 271 4.45 4.88 -16.39
CA GLN A 271 5.40 5.99 -16.53
C GLN A 271 5.64 6.40 -17.98
N SER A 272 5.55 5.46 -18.93
CA SER A 272 5.55 5.78 -20.35
C SER A 272 4.14 6.26 -20.71
N GLN A 273 3.89 7.53 -20.83
CA GLN A 273 2.64 8.27 -21.11
C GLN A 273 1.63 7.66 -22.13
N ASN A 274 1.78 6.40 -22.50
CA ASN A 274 1.06 5.67 -23.54
C ASN A 274 0.10 4.59 -23.02
N ILE A 275 -0.51 4.80 -21.82
CA ILE A 275 -1.56 3.88 -21.39
C ILE A 275 -2.85 4.25 -22.10
N PRO A 276 -3.45 3.33 -22.85
CA PRO A 276 -4.79 3.54 -23.41
C PRO A 276 -5.77 3.91 -22.29
N ASP A 277 -6.58 4.94 -22.50
CA ASP A 277 -7.60 5.40 -21.56
C ASP A 277 -8.51 4.26 -21.05
N ALA A 278 -8.71 3.23 -21.88
CA ALA A 278 -9.43 2.00 -21.51
C ALA A 278 -8.81 1.23 -20.35
N LEU A 279 -7.49 1.29 -20.14
CA LEU A 279 -6.82 0.66 -19.01
C LEU A 279 -6.85 1.54 -17.76
N ARG A 280 -6.81 2.86 -17.90
CA ARG A 280 -7.00 3.80 -16.79
C ARG A 280 -8.38 3.63 -16.14
N GLN A 281 -9.42 3.37 -16.92
CA GLN A 281 -10.79 3.24 -16.45
C GLN A 281 -11.10 1.92 -15.72
N LYS A 282 -10.27 0.89 -15.89
CA LYS A 282 -10.52 -0.45 -15.31
C LYS A 282 -9.82 -0.71 -13.97
N GLN A 283 -8.92 0.15 -13.55
CA GLN A 283 -8.13 -0.08 -12.34
C GLN A 283 -8.92 0.36 -11.09
N ALA A 284 -9.17 -0.59 -10.19
CA ALA A 284 -9.74 -0.28 -8.89
C ALA A 284 -8.68 0.44 -8.04
N TRP A 285 -9.06 1.55 -7.43
CA TRP A 285 -8.18 2.30 -6.54
C TRP A 285 -7.99 1.52 -5.23
N PRO A 286 -6.76 1.32 -4.73
CA PRO A 286 -6.47 0.45 -3.60
C PRO A 286 -7.28 0.77 -2.34
N ARG A 287 -7.41 2.06 -2.00
CA ARG A 287 -8.21 2.50 -0.84
C ARG A 287 -9.69 2.16 -1.01
N GLN A 288 -10.23 2.34 -2.22
CA GLN A 288 -11.60 1.98 -2.52
C GLN A 288 -11.83 0.49 -2.38
N THR A 289 -10.91 -0.32 -2.89
CA THR A 289 -11.00 -1.78 -2.78
C THR A 289 -11.04 -2.24 -1.32
N LEU A 290 -10.17 -1.69 -0.47
CA LEU A 290 -10.18 -2.02 0.95
C LEU A 290 -11.47 -1.58 1.65
N MET A 291 -12.01 -0.41 1.27
CA MET A 291 -13.26 0.07 1.83
C MET A 291 -14.45 -0.82 1.46
N VAL A 292 -14.53 -1.26 0.19
CA VAL A 292 -15.57 -2.22 -0.23
C VAL A 292 -15.46 -3.53 0.53
N LYS A 293 -14.24 -4.04 0.68
CA LYS A 293 -13.99 -5.25 1.46
C LYS A 293 -14.41 -5.07 2.92
N ALA A 294 -14.05 -3.95 3.56
CA ALA A 294 -14.44 -3.63 4.93
C ALA A 294 -15.96 -3.56 5.10
N ALA A 295 -16.66 -2.90 4.18
CA ALA A 295 -18.11 -2.78 4.22
C ALA A 295 -18.83 -4.13 4.11
N ARG A 296 -18.29 -5.05 3.32
CA ARG A 296 -18.84 -6.42 3.18
C ARG A 296 -18.67 -7.28 4.42
N GLU A 297 -17.59 -7.07 5.17
CA GLU A 297 -17.32 -7.80 6.42
C GLU A 297 -18.16 -7.30 7.61
N LEU A 298 -18.69 -6.09 7.53
CA LEU A 298 -19.45 -5.45 8.60
C LEU A 298 -20.85 -4.99 8.14
N PRO A 299 -21.73 -5.91 7.69
CA PRO A 299 -23.04 -5.53 7.17
C PRO A 299 -23.90 -4.79 8.21
N GLU A 300 -23.77 -5.12 9.51
CA GLU A 300 -24.48 -4.46 10.61
C GLU A 300 -24.02 -3.01 10.86
N LYS A 301 -22.77 -2.72 10.55
CA LYS A 301 -22.13 -1.40 10.71
C LYS A 301 -22.01 -0.64 9.40
N ALA A 302 -22.47 -1.21 8.30
CA ALA A 302 -22.38 -0.59 6.99
C ALA A 302 -23.11 0.77 6.93
N SER A 303 -24.06 1.03 7.81
CA SER A 303 -24.75 2.32 7.94
C SER A 303 -23.88 3.43 8.57
N THR A 304 -22.84 3.08 9.35
CA THR A 304 -21.94 4.03 9.98
C THR A 304 -20.68 4.32 9.16
N LEU A 305 -20.35 3.42 8.22
CA LEU A 305 -19.28 3.60 7.25
C LEU A 305 -19.75 4.62 6.19
N SER A 306 -19.42 5.88 6.36
CA SER A 306 -19.86 6.93 5.45
C SER A 306 -18.72 7.44 4.58
N ARG A 307 -19.01 7.72 3.31
CA ARG A 307 -18.07 8.33 2.36
C ARG A 307 -18.72 9.41 1.52
N TYR A 308 -17.88 10.31 1.05
CA TYR A 308 -18.30 11.24 0.03
C TYR A 308 -18.27 10.56 -1.35
N THR A 309 -19.31 10.80 -2.11
CA THR A 309 -19.40 10.51 -3.54
C THR A 309 -19.91 11.75 -4.25
N SER A 310 -19.91 11.76 -5.58
CA SER A 310 -20.61 12.81 -6.31
C SER A 310 -22.02 12.37 -6.67
N THR A 311 -22.90 13.34 -6.88
CA THR A 311 -24.27 13.13 -7.37
C THR A 311 -24.58 14.06 -8.53
N THR A 312 -25.73 13.88 -9.16
CA THR A 312 -26.25 14.75 -10.22
C THR A 312 -27.65 15.19 -9.87
N ASP A 313 -27.90 16.50 -9.87
CA ASP A 313 -29.27 17.04 -9.83
C ASP A 313 -29.84 17.03 -11.26
N TYR A 314 -30.78 16.14 -11.50
CA TYR A 314 -31.39 15.96 -12.83
C TYR A 314 -32.24 17.16 -13.28
N ASN A 315 -32.69 18.00 -12.35
CA ASN A 315 -33.45 19.22 -12.70
C ASN A 315 -32.54 20.30 -13.31
N LEU A 316 -31.25 20.31 -12.90
CA LEU A 316 -30.25 21.25 -13.44
C LEU A 316 -29.47 20.68 -14.60
N CYS A 317 -29.46 19.34 -14.75
CA CYS A 317 -28.61 18.65 -15.73
C CYS A 317 -29.14 18.87 -17.17
N GLN A 318 -28.28 19.41 -18.04
CA GLN A 318 -28.56 19.61 -19.47
C GLN A 318 -27.92 18.52 -20.33
N GLN A 319 -27.48 17.39 -19.76
CA GLN A 319 -26.92 16.24 -20.46
C GLN A 319 -25.71 16.58 -21.37
N SER A 320 -24.89 17.59 -21.00
CA SER A 320 -23.67 17.91 -21.75
C SER A 320 -22.59 16.83 -21.66
N HIS A 321 -22.67 15.97 -20.64
CA HIS A 321 -21.78 14.85 -20.36
C HIS A 321 -20.32 15.23 -20.06
N ASP A 322 -20.00 16.51 -19.90
CA ASP A 322 -18.63 16.97 -19.55
C ASP A 322 -18.13 16.34 -18.27
N CYS A 323 -19.02 16.17 -17.29
CA CYS A 323 -18.72 15.50 -16.01
C CYS A 323 -18.41 14.00 -16.16
N VAL A 324 -18.89 13.34 -17.20
CA VAL A 324 -18.60 11.92 -17.53
C VAL A 324 -17.22 11.84 -18.18
N ASN A 325 -17.00 12.71 -19.20
CA ASN A 325 -15.75 12.73 -19.95
C ASN A 325 -14.55 13.13 -19.07
N ALA A 326 -14.75 14.05 -18.13
CA ALA A 326 -13.72 14.51 -17.23
C ALA A 326 -13.45 13.56 -16.03
N CYS A 327 -14.28 12.53 -15.81
CA CYS A 327 -14.17 11.67 -14.66
C CYS A 327 -12.90 10.78 -14.70
N PRO A 328 -11.87 11.00 -13.84
CA PRO A 328 -10.60 10.30 -13.94
C PRO A 328 -10.68 8.82 -13.55
N THR A 329 -11.72 8.43 -12.81
CA THR A 329 -11.93 7.04 -12.37
C THR A 329 -12.97 6.30 -13.20
N GLY A 330 -13.63 6.97 -14.14
CA GLY A 330 -14.76 6.42 -14.89
C GLY A 330 -15.94 6.03 -13.99
N ALA A 331 -16.05 6.66 -12.81
CA ALA A 331 -17.17 6.46 -11.89
C ALA A 331 -18.48 7.01 -12.44
N ARG A 332 -18.42 8.02 -13.33
CA ARG A 332 -19.59 8.58 -13.99
C ARG A 332 -19.84 7.90 -15.31
N ARG A 333 -21.11 7.52 -15.52
CA ARG A 333 -21.57 6.85 -16.73
C ARG A 333 -22.89 7.47 -17.15
N ILE A 334 -23.29 7.26 -18.38
CA ILE A 334 -24.58 7.69 -18.92
C ILE A 334 -25.55 6.52 -18.77
N ASN A 335 -26.73 6.76 -18.16
CA ASN A 335 -27.80 5.76 -18.09
C ASN A 335 -28.62 5.71 -19.40
N GLU A 336 -29.61 4.82 -19.45
CA GLU A 336 -30.47 4.63 -20.65
C GLU A 336 -31.28 5.88 -21.00
N GLU A 337 -31.55 6.74 -20.01
CA GLU A 337 -32.30 8.00 -20.17
C GLU A 337 -31.39 9.17 -20.59
N GLY A 338 -30.08 8.95 -20.74
CA GLY A 338 -29.10 9.97 -21.12
C GLY A 338 -28.56 10.79 -19.95
N TYR A 339 -28.89 10.47 -18.69
CA TYR A 339 -28.39 11.19 -17.54
C TYR A 339 -27.11 10.61 -16.96
N PRO A 340 -26.20 11.47 -16.45
CA PRO A 340 -25.00 11.01 -15.73
C PRO A 340 -25.37 10.37 -14.40
N VAL A 341 -25.05 9.10 -14.23
CA VAL A 341 -25.12 8.35 -12.96
C VAL A 341 -23.74 8.09 -12.40
N VAL A 342 -23.63 7.84 -11.12
CA VAL A 342 -22.35 7.64 -10.41
C VAL A 342 -22.30 6.23 -9.84
N ASP A 343 -21.20 5.54 -10.14
CA ASP A 343 -20.81 4.32 -9.45
C ASP A 343 -19.99 4.72 -8.21
N PRO A 344 -20.55 4.63 -6.99
CA PRO A 344 -19.86 5.09 -5.80
C PRO A 344 -18.65 4.25 -5.46
N THR A 345 -18.55 2.99 -5.92
CA THR A 345 -17.41 2.11 -5.65
C THR A 345 -16.15 2.55 -6.41
N ARG A 346 -16.32 3.36 -7.44
CA ARG A 346 -15.25 3.93 -8.24
C ARG A 346 -15.02 5.41 -7.96
N CYS A 347 -15.99 6.08 -7.33
CA CYS A 347 -15.90 7.50 -7.04
C CYS A 347 -14.95 7.76 -5.86
N ILE A 348 -13.92 8.56 -6.08
CA ILE A 348 -12.95 8.99 -5.05
C ILE A 348 -13.26 10.40 -4.51
N ALA A 349 -14.42 10.94 -4.84
CA ALA A 349 -14.85 12.28 -4.42
C ALA A 349 -13.81 13.39 -4.74
N CYS A 350 -13.17 13.33 -5.90
CA CYS A 350 -12.12 14.28 -6.29
C CYS A 350 -12.65 15.67 -6.70
N GLY A 351 -13.94 15.80 -7.02
CA GLY A 351 -14.58 17.06 -7.41
C GLY A 351 -14.40 17.48 -8.87
N VAL A 352 -13.62 16.75 -9.68
CA VAL A 352 -13.41 17.08 -11.11
C VAL A 352 -14.72 17.26 -11.86
N CYS A 353 -15.70 16.38 -11.63
CA CYS A 353 -17.02 16.48 -12.26
C CYS A 353 -17.79 17.76 -11.84
N ILE A 354 -17.54 18.27 -10.63
CA ILE A 354 -18.15 19.53 -10.15
C ILE A 354 -17.53 20.71 -10.88
N SER A 355 -16.20 20.77 -10.98
CA SER A 355 -15.48 21.85 -11.66
C SER A 355 -15.75 21.90 -13.18
N HIS A 356 -16.11 20.77 -13.81
CA HIS A 356 -16.40 20.69 -15.25
C HIS A 356 -17.91 20.82 -15.58
N CYS A 357 -18.77 20.94 -14.58
CA CYS A 357 -20.20 21.08 -14.82
C CYS A 357 -20.61 22.55 -14.97
N SER A 358 -20.81 23.01 -16.21
CA SER A 358 -21.23 24.39 -16.51
C SER A 358 -22.62 24.73 -15.95
N TYR A 359 -23.41 23.74 -15.62
CA TYR A 359 -24.78 23.89 -15.11
C TYR A 359 -24.91 23.74 -13.61
N ASN A 360 -23.80 23.56 -12.90
CA ASN A 360 -23.80 23.30 -11.45
C ASN A 360 -24.68 22.14 -11.00
N ALA A 361 -24.92 21.17 -11.87
CA ALA A 361 -25.75 20.01 -11.60
C ALA A 361 -25.02 18.91 -10.80
N CYS A 362 -23.70 19.01 -10.64
CA CYS A 362 -22.89 18.05 -9.88
C CYS A 362 -22.62 18.57 -8.47
N ALA A 363 -22.81 17.72 -7.46
CA ALA A 363 -22.55 18.04 -6.06
C ALA A 363 -21.92 16.85 -5.32
N TYR A 364 -21.44 17.09 -4.10
CA TYR A 364 -21.07 16.02 -3.18
C TYR A 364 -22.30 15.46 -2.47
N LEU A 365 -22.27 14.16 -2.24
CA LEU A 365 -23.24 13.43 -1.42
C LEU A 365 -22.47 12.53 -0.45
N VAL A 366 -22.92 12.47 0.78
CA VAL A 366 -22.47 11.46 1.75
C VAL A 366 -23.36 10.25 1.62
N ILE A 367 -22.77 9.10 1.39
CA ILE A 367 -23.48 7.80 1.34
C ILE A 367 -22.93 6.86 2.38
N THR A 368 -23.79 5.96 2.86
CA THR A 368 -23.40 4.87 3.75
C THR A 368 -22.73 3.75 2.97
N ALA A 369 -21.97 2.89 3.66
CA ALA A 369 -21.40 1.72 3.02
C ALA A 369 -22.45 0.73 2.53
N HIS A 370 -23.63 0.70 3.15
CA HIS A 370 -24.77 -0.10 2.69
C HIS A 370 -25.21 0.37 1.28
N GLU A 371 -25.50 1.66 1.12
CA GLU A 371 -25.84 2.24 -0.18
C GLU A 371 -24.71 2.07 -1.20
N TYR A 372 -23.46 2.12 -0.73
CA TYR A 372 -22.27 1.89 -1.52
C TYR A 372 -22.23 0.46 -2.08
N CYS A 373 -22.54 -0.56 -1.27
CA CYS A 373 -22.58 -1.95 -1.70
C CYS A 373 -23.80 -2.27 -2.57
N GLU A 374 -24.97 -1.71 -2.27
CA GLU A 374 -26.20 -1.94 -3.03
C GLU A 374 -26.19 -1.31 -4.41
N ARG A 375 -25.58 -0.12 -4.53
CA ARG A 375 -25.45 0.60 -5.81
C ARG A 375 -24.35 0.06 -6.71
N THR A 376 -23.54 -0.87 -6.21
CA THR A 376 -22.59 -1.58 -7.07
C THR A 376 -23.41 -2.45 -8.02
N PRO A 377 -23.38 -2.23 -9.32
CA PRO A 377 -24.00 -3.18 -10.24
C PRO A 377 -23.42 -4.56 -9.89
N HIS A 378 -24.27 -5.52 -9.59
CA HIS A 378 -23.85 -6.91 -9.49
C HIS A 378 -23.34 -7.32 -10.86
N GLY A 379 -22.14 -6.86 -11.16
CA GLY A 379 -21.44 -7.22 -12.37
C GLY A 379 -21.19 -8.70 -12.30
N LYS A 380 -21.84 -9.44 -13.16
CA LYS A 380 -21.34 -10.71 -13.60
C LYS A 380 -19.83 -10.53 -13.81
N GLU A 381 -19.09 -11.39 -13.14
CA GLU A 381 -17.66 -11.56 -13.31
C GLU A 381 -17.28 -11.39 -14.79
N ALA A 382 -16.39 -10.44 -15.04
CA ALA A 382 -15.75 -10.28 -16.33
C ALA A 382 -14.24 -10.43 -16.14
#